data_d08868cccd0505414c2143a968e30cb1
#
_entry.id   d08868cccd0505414c2143a968e30cb1
#
_cell.length_a   1.000
_cell.length_b   1.000
_cell.length_c   1.000
_cell.angle_alpha   90.00
_cell.angle_beta   90.00
_cell.angle_gamma   90.00
#
_symmetry.space_group_name_H-M   'P 1'
#
loop_
_entity.id
_entity.type
_entity.pdbx_description
1 polymer ?
#
loop_
_entity_poly.entity_id
_entity_poly.type
_entity_poly.pdbx_seq_one_letter_code
_entity_poly.pdbx_strand_id
1 'polypeptide(L)'
;MQTTKPNTKILVDGGDPKETERLKTLIGFVDGQTTNPSLISKNPVIQAQVASGHKLSLEQQTQEYKKIVQTISPLVGEAGVSIEVFSNLKTSAEQMFAQGQDMFTWIPNAYIKYPCTHEGLRAAKRSVEHGMRVNITLCFSQEQAAAVYAATKGTKEPAYVSPFVGRLDDRGENGMDLLKNIKQMYA
;
A
#
# COMPACT_ATOMS: atom_id res chain seq x y z
N MET A 1 -30.13 -9.78 -1.38
CA MET A 1 -29.51 -10.03 -2.71
C MET A 1 -28.12 -10.57 -2.45
N GLN A 2 -27.79 -11.79 -2.91
CA GLN A 2 -26.40 -12.24 -2.89
C GLN A 2 -25.65 -11.46 -3.95
N THR A 3 -24.77 -10.56 -3.57
CA THR A 3 -23.86 -9.90 -4.49
C THR A 3 -22.85 -10.93 -4.97
N THR A 4 -22.90 -11.29 -6.24
CA THR A 4 -21.86 -12.14 -6.83
C THR A 4 -20.54 -11.41 -6.80
N LYS A 5 -19.54 -11.99 -6.12
CA LYS A 5 -18.20 -11.43 -6.04
C LYS A 5 -17.61 -11.31 -7.46
N PRO A 6 -17.09 -10.14 -7.86
CA PRO A 6 -16.44 -9.99 -9.17
C PRO A 6 -15.15 -10.82 -9.24
N ASN A 7 -14.71 -11.14 -10.47
CA ASN A 7 -13.43 -11.86 -10.69
C ASN A 7 -12.20 -11.02 -10.33
N THR A 8 -12.37 -9.70 -10.14
CA THR A 8 -11.30 -8.81 -9.71
C THR A 8 -11.26 -8.69 -8.19
N LYS A 9 -10.09 -8.50 -7.60
CA LYS A 9 -9.94 -8.25 -6.18
C LYS A 9 -10.26 -6.79 -5.87
N ILE A 10 -11.04 -6.56 -4.82
CA ILE A 10 -11.40 -5.23 -4.32
C ILE A 10 -10.59 -4.94 -3.07
N LEU A 11 -9.77 -3.89 -3.13
CA LEU A 11 -8.99 -3.41 -2.00
C LEU A 11 -9.57 -2.07 -1.52
N VAL A 12 -9.65 -1.91 -0.21
CA VAL A 12 -9.99 -0.63 0.43
C VAL A 12 -8.71 0.20 0.57
N ASP A 13 -8.80 1.53 0.36
CA ASP A 13 -7.72 2.45 0.69
C ASP A 13 -8.12 3.29 1.91
N GLY A 14 -7.57 3.00 3.08
CA GLY A 14 -8.00 3.62 4.32
C GLY A 14 -7.13 3.26 5.52
N GLY A 15 -7.32 4.01 6.62
CA GLY A 15 -6.59 3.83 7.89
C GLY A 15 -7.51 3.65 9.10
N ASP A 16 -8.80 3.38 8.90
CA ASP A 16 -9.75 3.12 9.98
C ASP A 16 -10.32 1.69 9.89
N PRO A 17 -10.02 0.81 10.87
CA PRO A 17 -10.56 -0.55 10.90
C PRO A 17 -12.09 -0.61 10.92
N LYS A 18 -12.76 0.37 11.53
CA LYS A 18 -14.23 0.42 11.59
C LYS A 18 -14.84 0.65 10.21
N GLU A 19 -14.18 1.46 9.39
CA GLU A 19 -14.59 1.66 7.99
C GLU A 19 -14.43 0.36 7.19
N THR A 20 -13.34 -0.37 7.41
CA THR A 20 -13.12 -1.69 6.79
C THR A 20 -14.21 -2.69 7.16
N GLU A 21 -14.57 -2.79 8.43
CA GLU A 21 -15.66 -3.65 8.91
C GLU A 21 -17.01 -3.25 8.28
N ARG A 22 -17.30 -1.94 8.26
CA ARG A 22 -18.52 -1.41 7.63
C ARG A 22 -18.61 -1.77 6.16
N LEU A 23 -17.53 -1.58 5.41
CA LEU A 23 -17.49 -1.92 3.98
C LEU A 23 -17.64 -3.42 3.77
N LYS A 24 -16.94 -4.26 4.56
CA LYS A 24 -17.10 -5.71 4.52
C LYS A 24 -18.54 -6.15 4.79
N THR A 25 -19.22 -5.52 5.73
CA THR A 25 -20.64 -5.80 6.03
C THR A 25 -21.53 -5.38 4.85
N LEU A 26 -21.24 -4.23 4.23
CA LEU A 26 -22.05 -3.67 3.15
C LEU A 26 -21.97 -4.47 1.84
N ILE A 27 -20.76 -4.89 1.44
CA ILE A 27 -20.55 -5.58 0.16
C ILE A 27 -20.29 -7.09 0.31
N GLY A 28 -20.19 -7.60 1.56
CA GLY A 28 -20.01 -9.00 1.87
C GLY A 28 -18.57 -9.51 1.87
N PHE A 29 -17.61 -8.73 1.36
CA PHE A 29 -16.18 -9.11 1.29
C PHE A 29 -15.29 -7.88 1.17
N VAL A 30 -14.02 -8.00 1.58
CA VAL A 30 -12.91 -7.09 1.25
C VAL A 30 -11.69 -7.97 1.02
N ASP A 31 -11.10 -7.91 -0.18
CA ASP A 31 -9.98 -8.80 -0.53
C ASP A 31 -8.68 -8.36 0.09
N GLY A 32 -8.47 -7.08 0.25
CA GLY A 32 -7.28 -6.48 0.86
C GLY A 32 -7.47 -5.02 1.21
N GLN A 33 -6.43 -4.43 1.73
CA GLN A 33 -6.43 -3.00 2.06
C GLN A 33 -5.08 -2.36 1.79
N THR A 34 -5.08 -1.15 1.28
CA THR A 34 -3.90 -0.32 1.21
C THR A 34 -3.96 0.75 2.29
N THR A 35 -2.83 0.98 2.92
CA THR A 35 -2.65 2.01 3.93
C THR A 35 -1.47 2.91 3.55
N ASN A 36 -1.37 4.07 4.16
CA ASN A 36 -0.22 4.95 4.07
C ASN A 36 -0.19 5.90 5.28
N PRO A 37 0.96 6.54 5.59
CA PRO A 37 1.07 7.43 6.75
C PRO A 37 0.02 8.56 6.79
N SER A 38 -0.37 9.10 5.63
CA SER A 38 -1.38 10.17 5.56
C SER A 38 -2.79 9.69 5.90
N LEU A 39 -3.15 8.46 5.50
CA LEU A 39 -4.44 7.86 5.86
C LEU A 39 -4.45 7.47 7.34
N ILE A 40 -3.36 6.93 7.85
CA ILE A 40 -3.21 6.60 9.27
C ILE A 40 -3.33 7.86 10.14
N SER A 41 -2.72 8.97 9.74
CA SER A 41 -2.85 10.24 10.49
C SER A 41 -4.28 10.78 10.54
N LYS A 42 -5.17 10.37 9.63
CA LYS A 42 -6.59 10.72 9.61
C LYS A 42 -7.47 9.77 10.46
N ASN A 43 -6.90 8.71 11.02
CA ASN A 43 -7.65 7.82 11.90
C ASN A 43 -8.25 8.61 13.09
N PRO A 44 -9.54 8.43 13.42
CA PRO A 44 -10.23 9.21 14.47
C PRO A 44 -9.52 9.18 15.83
N VAL A 45 -8.90 8.06 16.20
CA VAL A 45 -8.16 7.94 17.47
C VAL A 45 -6.91 8.82 17.44
N ILE A 46 -6.17 8.83 16.34
CA ILE A 46 -4.98 9.68 16.16
C ILE A 46 -5.38 11.16 16.12
N GLN A 47 -6.45 11.48 15.40
CA GLN A 47 -6.98 12.85 15.34
C GLN A 47 -7.40 13.36 16.73
N ALA A 48 -8.03 12.53 17.56
CA ALA A 48 -8.39 12.91 18.92
C ALA A 48 -7.14 13.19 19.80
N GLN A 49 -6.08 12.40 19.66
CA GLN A 49 -4.82 12.64 20.36
C GLN A 49 -4.16 13.95 19.93
N VAL A 50 -4.11 14.24 18.64
CA VAL A 50 -3.58 15.51 18.11
C VAL A 50 -4.42 16.70 18.57
N ALA A 51 -5.74 16.58 18.55
CA ALA A 51 -6.66 17.63 18.99
C ALA A 51 -6.52 17.96 20.49
N SER A 52 -6.11 17.00 21.32
CA SER A 52 -5.81 17.21 22.75
C SER A 52 -4.42 17.84 22.99
N GLY A 53 -3.73 18.29 21.94
CA GLY A 53 -2.42 18.95 22.02
C GLY A 53 -1.21 18.02 22.03
N HIS A 54 -1.41 16.71 21.88
CA HIS A 54 -0.32 15.72 21.82
C HIS A 54 0.24 15.60 20.39
N LYS A 55 1.42 16.19 20.17
CA LYS A 55 2.16 15.96 18.93
C LYS A 55 2.87 14.61 19.00
N LEU A 56 2.41 13.65 18.21
CA LEU A 56 3.00 12.32 18.16
C LEU A 56 4.41 12.34 17.55
N SER A 57 5.39 11.74 18.23
CA SER A 57 6.70 11.46 17.65
C SER A 57 6.58 10.44 16.51
N LEU A 58 7.62 10.32 15.67
CA LEU A 58 7.64 9.30 14.61
C LEU A 58 7.49 7.89 15.17
N GLU A 59 8.11 7.61 16.31
CA GLU A 59 8.01 6.33 16.98
C GLU A 59 6.56 6.04 17.43
N GLN A 60 5.88 7.02 18.04
CA GLN A 60 4.48 6.91 18.42
C GLN A 60 3.58 6.71 17.20
N GLN A 61 3.81 7.45 16.11
CA GLN A 61 3.08 7.27 14.85
C GLN A 61 3.27 5.84 14.30
N THR A 62 4.49 5.31 14.36
CA THR A 62 4.81 3.96 13.92
C THR A 62 4.09 2.91 14.77
N GLN A 63 4.04 3.08 16.09
CA GLN A 63 3.32 2.18 17.00
C GLN A 63 1.81 2.20 16.76
N GLU A 64 1.22 3.38 16.56
CA GLU A 64 -0.20 3.48 16.22
C GLU A 64 -0.50 2.86 14.84
N TYR A 65 0.37 3.07 13.86
CA TYR A 65 0.26 2.42 12.55
C TYR A 65 0.26 0.90 12.68
N LYS A 66 1.20 0.36 13.44
CA LYS A 66 1.28 -1.08 13.72
C LYS A 66 -0.02 -1.63 14.32
N LYS A 67 -0.57 -1.00 15.35
CA LYS A 67 -1.84 -1.40 15.98
C LYS A 67 -3.00 -1.39 14.97
N ILE A 68 -3.08 -0.34 14.15
CA ILE A 68 -4.14 -0.20 13.14
C ILE A 68 -4.07 -1.34 12.13
N VAL A 69 -2.90 -1.63 11.55
CA VAL A 69 -2.78 -2.70 10.55
C VAL A 69 -2.96 -4.09 11.17
N GLN A 70 -2.58 -4.29 12.41
CA GLN A 70 -2.88 -5.52 13.15
C GLN A 70 -4.39 -5.74 13.36
N THR A 71 -5.15 -4.67 13.53
CA THR A 71 -6.61 -4.74 13.62
C THR A 71 -7.24 -4.98 12.24
N ILE A 72 -6.70 -4.38 11.17
CA ILE A 72 -7.18 -4.55 9.80
C ILE A 72 -6.88 -5.95 9.24
N SER A 73 -5.71 -6.49 9.54
CA SER A 73 -5.20 -7.74 8.95
C SER A 73 -6.20 -8.92 8.96
N PRO A 74 -6.92 -9.21 10.06
CA PRO A 74 -7.90 -10.30 10.09
C PRO A 74 -9.23 -9.97 9.38
N LEU A 75 -9.47 -8.72 9.04
CA LEU A 75 -10.72 -8.29 8.40
C LEU A 75 -10.71 -8.49 6.88
N VAL A 76 -9.53 -8.59 6.28
CA VAL A 76 -9.34 -8.64 4.82
C VAL A 76 -8.95 -10.03 4.35
N GLY A 77 -9.14 -10.28 3.04
CA GLY A 77 -8.83 -11.56 2.39
C GLY A 77 -7.38 -11.68 1.93
N GLU A 78 -7.18 -12.54 0.92
CA GLU A 78 -5.85 -12.97 0.43
C GLU A 78 -4.98 -11.86 -0.18
N ALA A 79 -5.58 -10.75 -0.62
CA ALA A 79 -4.81 -9.62 -1.14
C ALA A 79 -4.02 -8.85 -0.06
N GLY A 80 -4.26 -9.17 1.23
CA GLY A 80 -3.49 -8.69 2.36
C GLY A 80 -3.58 -7.21 2.64
N VAL A 81 -2.64 -6.71 3.44
CA VAL A 81 -2.56 -5.28 3.80
C VAL A 81 -1.25 -4.68 3.30
N SER A 82 -1.35 -3.63 2.48
CA SER A 82 -0.19 -2.86 2.05
C SER A 82 0.15 -1.79 3.07
N ILE A 83 1.36 -1.86 3.63
CA ILE A 83 1.89 -0.97 4.67
C ILE A 83 2.98 -0.10 4.04
N GLU A 84 2.74 1.22 3.95
CA GLU A 84 3.69 2.14 3.31
C GLU A 84 4.73 2.65 4.30
N VAL A 85 5.99 2.58 3.89
CA VAL A 85 7.11 3.12 4.67
C VAL A 85 7.02 4.65 4.78
N PHE A 86 7.52 5.20 5.90
CA PHE A 86 7.68 6.64 6.04
C PHE A 86 8.86 7.10 5.18
N SER A 87 8.60 7.89 4.15
CA SER A 87 9.64 8.33 3.23
C SER A 87 9.41 9.75 2.73
N ASN A 88 10.49 10.38 2.30
CA ASN A 88 10.52 11.64 1.59
C ASN A 88 11.65 11.60 0.53
N LEU A 89 11.85 12.69 -0.20
CA LEU A 89 12.87 12.75 -1.27
C LEU A 89 14.33 12.55 -0.80
N LYS A 90 14.58 12.58 0.52
CA LYS A 90 15.92 12.38 1.11
C LYS A 90 16.08 11.00 1.76
N THR A 91 15.02 10.19 1.81
CA THR A 91 15.06 8.86 2.43
C THR A 91 15.76 7.88 1.50
N SER A 92 16.83 7.27 1.97
CA SER A 92 17.60 6.30 1.18
C SER A 92 16.91 4.95 1.05
N ALA A 93 17.34 4.16 0.06
CA ALA A 93 16.88 2.78 -0.12
C ALA A 93 17.12 1.91 1.12
N GLU A 94 18.28 2.09 1.77
CA GLU A 94 18.64 1.37 2.99
C GLU A 94 17.69 1.68 4.14
N GLN A 95 17.33 2.95 4.32
CA GLN A 95 16.38 3.38 5.35
C GLN A 95 14.98 2.82 5.07
N MET A 96 14.50 2.90 3.83
CA MET A 96 13.20 2.34 3.44
C MET A 96 13.17 0.82 3.60
N PHE A 97 14.23 0.13 3.20
CA PHE A 97 14.33 -1.32 3.34
C PHE A 97 14.32 -1.75 4.81
N ALA A 98 15.09 -1.08 5.68
CA ALA A 98 15.12 -1.38 7.11
C ALA A 98 13.73 -1.19 7.76
N GLN A 99 13.02 -0.10 7.43
CA GLN A 99 11.63 0.09 7.85
C GLN A 99 10.73 -1.04 7.33
N GLY A 100 10.87 -1.36 6.04
CA GLY A 100 10.08 -2.42 5.40
C GLY A 100 10.28 -3.78 6.05
N GLN A 101 11.50 -4.14 6.42
CA GLN A 101 11.79 -5.40 7.13
C GLN A 101 11.06 -5.47 8.48
N ASP A 102 11.08 -4.41 9.27
CA ASP A 102 10.33 -4.35 10.53
C ASP A 102 8.82 -4.45 10.27
N MET A 103 8.29 -3.61 9.38
CA MET A 103 6.85 -3.57 9.04
C MET A 103 6.33 -4.89 8.48
N PHE A 104 7.15 -5.64 7.75
CA PHE A 104 6.77 -6.95 7.21
C PHE A 104 6.47 -7.97 8.31
N THR A 105 7.05 -7.81 9.48
CA THR A 105 6.82 -8.68 10.64
C THR A 105 5.55 -8.35 11.42
N TRP A 106 4.90 -7.20 11.16
CA TRP A 106 3.78 -6.74 11.96
C TRP A 106 2.53 -7.60 11.83
N ILE A 107 2.32 -8.16 10.63
CA ILE A 107 1.15 -8.99 10.28
C ILE A 107 1.56 -10.08 9.26
N PRO A 108 0.87 -11.23 9.23
CA PRO A 108 1.25 -12.35 8.35
C PRO A 108 0.98 -12.10 6.86
N ASN A 109 0.04 -11.21 6.53
CA ASN A 109 -0.38 -10.87 5.17
C ASN A 109 0.08 -9.47 4.72
N ALA A 110 1.25 -9.03 5.21
CA ALA A 110 1.83 -7.74 4.84
C ALA A 110 2.33 -7.71 3.38
N TYR A 111 2.12 -6.57 2.73
CA TYR A 111 2.80 -6.11 1.52
C TYR A 111 3.48 -4.80 1.85
N ILE A 112 4.79 -4.68 1.67
CA ILE A 112 5.47 -3.42 1.98
C ILE A 112 5.34 -2.48 0.80
N LYS A 113 4.81 -1.29 1.06
CA LYS A 113 4.50 -0.31 0.03
C LYS A 113 5.62 0.71 -0.06
N TYR A 114 6.23 0.80 -1.25
CA TYR A 114 7.33 1.70 -1.57
C TYR A 114 6.93 2.69 -2.66
N PRO A 115 7.39 3.96 -2.61
CA PRO A 115 7.16 4.91 -3.68
C PRO A 115 7.92 4.50 -4.95
N CYS A 116 7.35 4.78 -6.13
CA CYS A 116 8.00 4.54 -7.42
C CYS A 116 9.06 5.63 -7.71
N THR A 117 10.09 5.67 -6.87
CA THR A 117 11.28 6.52 -6.99
C THR A 117 12.51 5.63 -7.15
N HIS A 118 13.65 6.20 -7.55
CA HIS A 118 14.91 5.44 -7.66
C HIS A 118 15.23 4.70 -6.35
N GLU A 119 15.18 5.38 -5.21
CA GLU A 119 15.47 4.77 -3.91
C GLU A 119 14.39 3.77 -3.47
N GLY A 120 13.10 4.06 -3.74
CA GLY A 120 12.02 3.13 -3.44
C GLY A 120 12.10 1.84 -4.25
N LEU A 121 12.46 1.90 -5.52
CA LEU A 121 12.67 0.72 -6.37
C LEU A 121 13.88 -0.10 -5.94
N ARG A 122 14.96 0.53 -5.49
CA ARG A 122 16.12 -0.17 -4.90
C ARG A 122 15.73 -0.90 -3.59
N ALA A 123 14.94 -0.25 -2.74
CA ALA A 123 14.42 -0.87 -1.52
C ALA A 123 13.50 -2.05 -1.85
N ALA A 124 12.60 -1.88 -2.82
CA ALA A 124 11.70 -2.93 -3.28
C ALA A 124 12.46 -4.15 -3.83
N LYS A 125 13.49 -3.94 -4.67
CA LYS A 125 14.33 -5.02 -5.19
C LYS A 125 14.96 -5.82 -4.06
N ARG A 126 15.56 -5.15 -3.07
CA ARG A 126 16.13 -5.82 -1.89
C ARG A 126 15.07 -6.61 -1.11
N SER A 127 13.88 -6.04 -0.95
CA SER A 127 12.77 -6.72 -0.27
C SER A 127 12.36 -8.00 -0.99
N VAL A 128 12.25 -7.96 -2.31
CA VAL A 128 11.96 -9.14 -3.14
C VAL A 128 13.04 -10.21 -3.01
N GLU A 129 14.32 -9.81 -3.02
CA GLU A 129 15.47 -10.70 -2.81
C GLU A 129 15.43 -11.39 -1.41
N HIS A 130 14.77 -10.77 -0.43
CA HIS A 130 14.54 -11.33 0.91
C HIS A 130 13.18 -12.03 1.07
N GLY A 131 12.47 -12.32 -0.04
CA GLY A 131 11.20 -13.04 -0.02
C GLY A 131 10.02 -12.22 0.53
N MET A 132 10.12 -10.90 0.55
CA MET A 132 9.05 -10.03 1.02
C MET A 132 8.09 -9.69 -0.13
N ARG A 133 6.79 -9.64 0.19
CA ARG A 133 5.76 -9.12 -0.70
C ARG A 133 5.84 -7.60 -0.74
N VAL A 134 5.71 -7.03 -1.93
CA VAL A 134 5.83 -5.58 -2.13
C VAL A 134 4.65 -5.01 -2.92
N ASN A 135 4.38 -3.72 -2.70
CA ASN A 135 3.44 -2.91 -3.48
C ASN A 135 4.15 -1.61 -3.87
N ILE A 136 4.30 -1.34 -5.16
CA ILE A 136 4.95 -0.12 -5.63
C ILE A 136 3.90 0.92 -5.99
N THR A 137 3.89 2.01 -5.24
CA THR A 137 2.90 3.09 -5.34
C THR A 137 3.45 4.33 -6.04
N LEU A 138 2.58 5.30 -6.32
CA LEU A 138 2.93 6.53 -7.05
C LEU A 138 3.46 6.24 -8.46
N CYS A 139 2.85 5.28 -9.15
CA CYS A 139 3.14 4.98 -10.55
C CYS A 139 2.21 5.79 -11.45
N PHE A 140 2.78 6.65 -12.30
CA PHE A 140 2.06 7.59 -13.17
C PHE A 140 2.35 7.41 -14.65
N SER A 141 3.31 6.52 -15.01
CA SER A 141 3.69 6.33 -16.41
C SER A 141 4.08 4.88 -16.72
N GLN A 142 4.17 4.57 -18.02
CA GLN A 142 4.62 3.26 -18.50
C GLN A 142 6.09 3.01 -18.17
N GLU A 143 6.94 4.04 -18.26
CA GLU A 143 8.36 3.96 -17.94
C GLU A 143 8.56 3.61 -16.46
N GLN A 144 7.77 4.23 -15.59
CA GLN A 144 7.74 3.87 -14.17
C GLN A 144 7.30 2.42 -13.97
N ALA A 145 6.24 1.98 -14.65
CA ALA A 145 5.78 0.59 -14.56
C ALA A 145 6.84 -0.40 -15.10
N ALA A 146 7.56 -0.07 -16.18
CA ALA A 146 8.68 -0.87 -16.67
C ALA A 146 9.81 -0.99 -15.63
N ALA A 147 10.12 0.11 -14.93
CA ALA A 147 11.10 0.10 -13.85
C ALA A 147 10.63 -0.73 -12.65
N VAL A 148 9.34 -0.69 -12.32
CA VAL A 148 8.73 -1.58 -11.29
C VAL A 148 8.90 -3.03 -11.69
N TYR A 149 8.56 -3.41 -12.93
CA TYR A 149 8.75 -4.77 -13.42
C TYR A 149 10.20 -5.23 -13.29
N ALA A 150 11.16 -4.39 -13.71
CA ALA A 150 12.58 -4.71 -13.60
C ALA A 150 13.04 -4.88 -12.13
N ALA A 151 12.53 -4.07 -11.22
CA ALA A 151 12.87 -4.13 -9.80
C ALA A 151 12.26 -5.35 -9.08
N THR A 152 11.11 -5.85 -9.55
CA THR A 152 10.37 -6.96 -8.93
C THR A 152 10.50 -8.27 -9.69
N LYS A 153 11.24 -8.29 -10.81
CA LYS A 153 11.46 -9.47 -11.64
C LYS A 153 12.10 -10.61 -10.82
N GLY A 154 11.53 -11.80 -10.94
CA GLY A 154 12.03 -13.01 -10.24
C GLY A 154 11.51 -13.15 -8.80
N THR A 155 10.60 -12.28 -8.36
CA THR A 155 9.91 -12.51 -7.08
C THR A 155 9.19 -13.87 -7.09
N LYS A 156 9.23 -14.57 -5.97
CA LYS A 156 8.44 -15.78 -5.73
C LYS A 156 7.07 -15.46 -5.12
N GLU A 157 6.95 -14.27 -4.55
CA GLU A 157 5.75 -13.76 -3.91
C GLU A 157 5.02 -12.79 -4.82
N PRO A 158 3.69 -12.64 -4.71
CA PRO A 158 2.96 -11.63 -5.46
C PRO A 158 3.51 -10.22 -5.20
N ALA A 159 3.66 -9.43 -6.26
CA ALA A 159 4.00 -8.02 -6.20
C ALA A 159 2.88 -7.18 -6.83
N TYR A 160 2.57 -6.05 -6.22
CA TYR A 160 1.59 -5.11 -6.75
C TYR A 160 2.29 -3.89 -7.35
N VAL A 161 1.70 -3.34 -8.38
CA VAL A 161 1.92 -1.98 -8.85
C VAL A 161 0.63 -1.20 -8.69
N SER A 162 0.70 -0.01 -8.11
CA SER A 162 -0.46 0.87 -7.87
C SER A 162 -0.38 2.11 -8.77
N PRO A 163 -0.95 2.07 -9.99
CA PRO A 163 -1.06 3.23 -10.85
C PRO A 163 -2.07 4.23 -10.30
N PHE A 164 -1.75 5.52 -10.39
CA PHE A 164 -2.60 6.60 -9.89
C PHE A 164 -3.52 7.14 -11.00
N VAL A 165 -4.48 6.32 -11.41
CA VAL A 165 -5.43 6.61 -12.50
C VAL A 165 -6.16 7.93 -12.27
N GLY A 166 -6.79 8.12 -11.11
CA GLY A 166 -7.54 9.34 -10.80
C GLY A 166 -6.70 10.62 -10.86
N ARG A 167 -5.39 10.55 -10.50
CA ARG A 167 -4.50 11.71 -10.62
C ARG A 167 -4.16 12.07 -12.07
N LEU A 168 -4.16 11.09 -12.96
CA LEU A 168 -4.01 11.33 -14.40
C LEU A 168 -5.30 11.97 -14.95
N ASP A 169 -6.46 11.46 -14.56
CA ASP A 169 -7.76 12.03 -14.93
C ASP A 169 -7.90 13.48 -14.43
N ASP A 170 -7.47 13.79 -13.20
CA ASP A 170 -7.43 15.16 -12.64
C ASP A 170 -6.59 16.13 -13.50
N ARG A 171 -5.61 15.62 -14.26
CA ARG A 171 -4.74 16.38 -15.16
C ARG A 171 -5.27 16.41 -16.61
N GLY A 172 -6.44 15.84 -16.86
CA GLY A 172 -7.02 15.74 -18.20
C GLY A 172 -6.43 14.64 -19.08
N GLU A 173 -5.70 13.70 -18.50
CA GLU A 173 -5.18 12.49 -19.15
C GLU A 173 -6.18 11.34 -18.98
N ASN A 174 -6.18 10.36 -19.89
CA ASN A 174 -6.97 9.14 -19.70
C ASN A 174 -6.19 8.12 -18.87
N GLY A 175 -6.41 8.10 -17.55
CA GLY A 175 -5.71 7.20 -16.64
C GLY A 175 -5.95 5.72 -16.94
N MET A 176 -7.06 5.34 -17.57
CA MET A 176 -7.35 3.97 -17.97
C MET A 176 -6.44 3.48 -19.10
N ASP A 177 -5.90 4.36 -19.93
CA ASP A 177 -4.95 3.97 -20.98
C ASP A 177 -3.62 3.53 -20.36
N LEU A 178 -3.20 4.13 -19.24
CA LEU A 178 -2.04 3.64 -18.48
C LEU A 178 -2.25 2.19 -18.04
N LEU A 179 -3.42 1.83 -17.49
CA LEU A 179 -3.70 0.46 -17.07
C LEU A 179 -3.69 -0.54 -18.23
N LYS A 180 -4.29 -0.17 -19.37
CA LYS A 180 -4.28 -1.01 -20.59
C LYS A 180 -2.84 -1.30 -21.04
N ASN A 181 -2.02 -0.25 -21.07
CA ASN A 181 -0.64 -0.32 -21.52
C ASN A 181 0.24 -1.15 -20.55
N ILE A 182 0.07 -0.96 -19.23
CA ILE A 182 0.76 -1.78 -18.21
C ILE A 182 0.36 -3.26 -18.38
N LYS A 183 -0.93 -3.54 -18.55
CA LYS A 183 -1.41 -4.92 -18.77
C LYS A 183 -0.76 -5.57 -19.99
N GLN A 184 -0.65 -4.85 -21.10
CA GLN A 184 0.01 -5.35 -22.31
C GLN A 184 1.51 -5.57 -22.11
N MET A 185 2.17 -4.68 -21.36
CA MET A 185 3.61 -4.77 -21.10
C MET A 185 3.96 -5.92 -20.14
N TYR A 186 3.06 -6.30 -19.22
CA TYR A 186 3.30 -7.35 -18.23
C TYR A 186 2.79 -8.73 -18.69
N ALA A 187 2.09 -8.83 -19.83
CA ALA A 187 1.61 -10.06 -20.43
C ALA A 187 2.74 -10.83 -21.14
#